data_1147ba0246b8534dd57e0075d4e2c6a3
#
_entry.id   1147ba0246b8534dd57e0075d4e2c6a3
#
_cell.length_a   1.000
_cell.length_b   1.000
_cell.length_c   1.000
_cell.angle_alpha   90.00
_cell.angle_beta   90.00
_cell.angle_gamma   90.00
#
_symmetry.space_group_name_H-M   'P 1'
#
loop_
_entity.id
_entity.type
_entity.pdbx_description
1 polymer ?
#
loop_
_entity_poly.entity_id
_entity_poly.type
_entity_poly.pdbx_seq_one_letter_code
_entity_poly.pdbx_strand_id
1 'polypeptide(L)'
;MQHNNPLPTEILNLLPTLTPLQLAWLSGYAWSQASGVEQQVVGQHFAANLTALSAEPFSITVLSGSQTGNAKSVADKVAAELTEAGIAVKRVALKDYKAKTIADEKYLLLVTSTQGEGEPPEEGVVLHKLLNGKKAPKLTNLQFAVLGLGDSSYPNFCQAGKDFDQCFAELGATRLFERVDADLDYSATAEQWIRDIVAIVKEKAAKVSPVVQSIATATTAPVAKESQYNKANPFPATLITNQKITGRQSDKDVRHLEFDLAGSDLHYQAGDALGVWFDNDPKLVDEILSLAQIDPTTEVTIEGKTQTISTALLSYLELTQNTPAFVKGYAALANNEQLNDLVADNQALQELVQRTPIVDVLHKFPAKLTAEQLVSLLRPLTPRLYSISSSPAEVGEEVHLTVGVVRFEHEGRARSGAASSFLSDRVEEDGAVRVFVEHNDNFRLPNDTTKPIIMVGSGTGVAPFRAFMQQRVADEASGKNWLIFGNPHFASDFLYQTEWQQFAKDGFLHKYDFAWSRDQEKKIYVQDKIRENSTAIWQWLQDGAYFYVCGDAAKMAKDVEQALLEVMAKEGNLNPDEAEDYLNELREEKRYQRDVY
;
A
#
# COMPACT_ATOMS: atom_id res chain seq x y z
N MET A 1 -20.00 -38.85 -42.68
CA MET A 1 -19.36 -38.55 -43.95
C MET A 1 -17.85 -38.58 -43.70
N GLN A 2 -17.15 -39.60 -44.22
CA GLN A 2 -15.71 -39.65 -44.15
C GLN A 2 -15.16 -38.57 -45.12
N HIS A 3 -14.55 -37.55 -44.60
CA HIS A 3 -13.78 -36.59 -45.41
C HIS A 3 -12.55 -37.33 -45.94
N ASN A 4 -12.56 -37.66 -47.23
CA ASN A 4 -11.36 -38.09 -47.92
C ASN A 4 -10.35 -36.95 -47.88
N ASN A 5 -9.32 -37.10 -47.05
CA ASN A 5 -8.24 -36.11 -46.96
C ASN A 5 -7.31 -36.31 -48.17
N PRO A 6 -7.16 -35.34 -49.06
CA PRO A 6 -6.41 -35.48 -50.32
C PRO A 6 -4.87 -35.48 -50.13
N LEU A 7 -4.37 -35.31 -48.90
CA LEU A 7 -2.94 -35.27 -48.63
C LEU A 7 -2.37 -36.66 -48.30
N PRO A 8 -1.17 -36.98 -48.80
CA PRO A 8 -0.43 -38.18 -48.41
C PRO A 8 -0.19 -38.26 -46.90
N THR A 9 -0.20 -39.48 -46.37
CA THR A 9 -0.06 -39.73 -44.92
C THR A 9 1.26 -39.16 -44.35
N GLU A 10 2.31 -39.15 -45.16
CA GLU A 10 3.63 -38.60 -44.80
C GLU A 10 3.54 -37.10 -44.51
N ILE A 11 2.76 -36.35 -45.33
CA ILE A 11 2.55 -34.91 -45.13
C ILE A 11 1.69 -34.66 -43.90
N LEU A 12 0.63 -35.46 -43.69
CA LEU A 12 -0.22 -35.32 -42.50
C LEU A 12 0.55 -35.55 -41.18
N ASN A 13 1.51 -36.46 -41.18
CA ASN A 13 2.38 -36.72 -40.03
C ASN A 13 3.42 -35.62 -39.81
N LEU A 14 3.78 -34.85 -40.84
CA LEU A 14 4.76 -33.76 -40.75
C LEU A 14 4.12 -32.45 -40.23
N LEU A 15 2.87 -32.20 -40.59
CA LEU A 15 2.17 -30.93 -40.23
C LEU A 15 2.21 -30.60 -38.71
N PRO A 16 1.99 -31.56 -37.79
CA PRO A 16 2.03 -31.26 -36.34
C PRO A 16 3.44 -30.94 -35.82
N THR A 17 4.51 -31.23 -36.56
CA THR A 17 5.89 -30.97 -36.17
C THR A 17 6.39 -29.60 -36.64
N LEU A 18 5.62 -28.92 -37.49
CA LEU A 18 5.97 -27.61 -38.05
C LEU A 18 5.53 -26.49 -37.14
N THR A 19 6.35 -25.46 -37.03
CA THR A 19 6.00 -24.22 -36.33
C THR A 19 4.87 -23.48 -37.06
N PRO A 20 4.11 -22.60 -36.40
CA PRO A 20 3.08 -21.78 -37.06
C PRO A 20 3.59 -21.01 -38.27
N LEU A 21 4.82 -20.55 -38.25
CA LEU A 21 5.47 -19.83 -39.34
C LEU A 21 5.73 -20.74 -40.54
N GLN A 22 6.18 -21.97 -40.30
CA GLN A 22 6.41 -22.98 -41.35
C GLN A 22 5.09 -23.43 -41.96
N LEU A 23 4.03 -23.58 -41.19
CA LEU A 23 2.68 -23.89 -41.67
C LEU A 23 2.11 -22.77 -42.56
N ALA A 24 2.27 -21.48 -42.14
CA ALA A 24 1.87 -20.34 -42.93
C ALA A 24 2.63 -20.26 -44.28
N TRP A 25 3.95 -20.50 -44.25
CA TRP A 25 4.79 -20.54 -45.45
C TRP A 25 4.35 -21.67 -46.38
N LEU A 26 4.15 -22.89 -45.87
CA LEU A 26 3.72 -24.05 -46.64
C LEU A 26 2.34 -23.81 -47.29
N SER A 27 1.41 -23.19 -46.56
CA SER A 27 0.09 -22.81 -47.06
C SER A 27 0.18 -21.83 -48.24
N GLY A 28 0.98 -20.76 -48.08
CA GLY A 28 1.23 -19.77 -49.16
C GLY A 28 1.91 -20.40 -50.39
N TYR A 29 2.90 -21.24 -50.17
CA TYR A 29 3.58 -21.98 -51.24
C TYR A 29 2.65 -22.93 -51.99
N ALA A 30 1.87 -23.73 -51.28
CA ALA A 30 0.89 -24.65 -51.88
C ALA A 30 -0.19 -23.89 -52.70
N TRP A 31 -0.65 -22.74 -52.19
CA TRP A 31 -1.61 -21.90 -52.89
C TRP A 31 -1.02 -21.28 -54.17
N SER A 32 0.24 -20.81 -54.14
CA SER A 32 0.91 -20.24 -55.30
C SER A 32 1.10 -21.26 -56.42
N GLN A 33 1.40 -22.52 -56.07
CA GLN A 33 1.50 -23.64 -57.02
C GLN A 33 0.13 -24.04 -57.61
N ALA A 34 -0.92 -23.97 -56.77
CA ALA A 34 -2.28 -24.34 -57.19
C ALA A 34 -2.95 -23.26 -58.10
N SER A 35 -2.60 -21.99 -57.91
CA SER A 35 -3.23 -20.86 -58.59
C SER A 35 -2.53 -20.42 -59.88
N GLY A 36 -1.34 -20.97 -60.22
CA GLY A 36 -0.60 -20.64 -61.47
C GLY A 36 -0.12 -19.18 -61.55
N VAL A 37 -0.02 -18.46 -60.44
CA VAL A 37 0.42 -17.06 -60.37
C VAL A 37 1.95 -17.03 -60.36
N GLU A 38 2.55 -16.23 -61.27
CA GLU A 38 4.01 -16.10 -61.38
C GLU A 38 4.65 -15.66 -60.06
N GLN A 39 5.78 -16.31 -59.73
CA GLN A 39 6.53 -16.16 -58.46
C GLN A 39 6.88 -14.70 -58.07
N GLN A 40 6.93 -13.77 -58.98
CA GLN A 40 7.28 -12.36 -58.71
C GLN A 40 6.19 -11.58 -57.95
N VAL A 41 4.90 -11.87 -58.12
CA VAL A 41 3.81 -11.13 -57.46
C VAL A 41 3.60 -11.64 -56.04
N VAL A 42 3.80 -12.96 -55.80
CA VAL A 42 3.65 -13.56 -54.49
C VAL A 42 4.78 -13.12 -53.54
N GLY A 43 6.02 -12.97 -54.08
CA GLY A 43 7.18 -12.53 -53.29
C GLY A 43 7.05 -11.10 -52.77
N GLN A 44 6.46 -10.18 -53.57
CA GLN A 44 6.27 -8.77 -53.13
C GLN A 44 5.14 -8.60 -52.10
N HIS A 45 4.04 -9.34 -52.23
CA HIS A 45 2.97 -9.34 -51.21
C HIS A 45 3.38 -10.06 -49.95
N PHE A 46 4.22 -11.11 -50.04
CA PHE A 46 4.75 -11.80 -48.84
C PHE A 46 5.82 -10.98 -48.12
N ALA A 47 6.69 -10.28 -48.85
CA ALA A 47 7.68 -9.38 -48.27
C ALA A 47 7.01 -8.15 -47.61
N ALA A 48 5.94 -7.59 -48.19
CA ALA A 48 5.18 -6.52 -47.56
C ALA A 48 4.41 -6.99 -46.33
N ASN A 49 3.88 -8.24 -46.32
CA ASN A 49 3.23 -8.81 -45.14
C ASN A 49 4.22 -9.29 -44.09
N LEU A 50 5.43 -9.71 -44.45
CA LEU A 50 6.50 -10.09 -43.51
C LEU A 50 7.11 -8.84 -42.83
N THR A 51 7.21 -7.73 -43.54
CA THR A 51 7.58 -6.44 -42.93
C THR A 51 6.47 -5.89 -42.02
N ALA A 52 5.20 -6.18 -42.29
CA ALA A 52 4.09 -5.88 -41.39
C ALA A 52 3.99 -6.87 -40.20
N LEU A 53 4.48 -8.12 -40.35
CA LEU A 53 4.57 -9.11 -39.27
C LEU A 53 5.82 -8.95 -38.39
N SER A 54 6.79 -8.12 -38.80
CA SER A 54 7.97 -7.77 -38.00
C SER A 54 7.79 -6.51 -37.14
N ALA A 55 6.67 -5.80 -37.28
CA ALA A 55 6.32 -4.76 -36.32
C ALA A 55 5.81 -5.46 -35.04
N GLU A 56 6.57 -5.37 -33.97
CA GLU A 56 6.09 -5.79 -32.65
C GLU A 56 4.72 -5.15 -32.39
N PRO A 57 3.72 -5.96 -31.96
CA PRO A 57 2.39 -5.41 -31.69
C PRO A 57 2.53 -4.32 -30.63
N PHE A 58 1.77 -3.22 -30.81
CA PHE A 58 1.75 -2.19 -29.78
C PHE A 58 1.32 -2.79 -28.45
N SER A 59 2.17 -2.66 -27.45
CA SER A 59 1.91 -3.13 -26.09
C SER A 59 2.28 -2.05 -25.08
N ILE A 60 1.58 -2.03 -23.95
CA ILE A 60 1.80 -1.10 -22.87
C ILE A 60 1.93 -1.83 -21.55
N THR A 61 2.90 -1.44 -20.74
CA THR A 61 3.07 -1.96 -19.38
C THR A 61 2.33 -1.08 -18.38
N VAL A 62 1.51 -1.67 -17.53
CA VAL A 62 0.80 -0.98 -16.44
C VAL A 62 1.35 -1.48 -15.12
N LEU A 63 2.04 -0.58 -14.41
CA LEU A 63 2.60 -0.85 -13.09
C LEU A 63 1.73 -0.27 -11.99
N SER A 64 1.67 -0.94 -10.84
CA SER A 64 1.10 -0.38 -9.62
C SER A 64 2.06 -0.50 -8.46
N GLY A 65 2.13 0.56 -7.64
CA GLY A 65 2.76 0.54 -6.32
C GLY A 65 1.72 0.92 -5.27
N SER A 66 1.35 0.01 -4.39
CA SER A 66 0.26 0.21 -3.45
C SER A 66 0.55 -0.41 -2.10
N GLN A 67 0.25 0.33 -1.01
CA GLN A 67 0.29 -0.21 0.35
C GLN A 67 -1.06 -0.87 0.71
N THR A 68 -2.15 -0.21 0.35
CA THR A 68 -3.53 -0.54 0.76
C THR A 68 -4.42 -0.99 -0.41
N GLY A 69 -3.83 -1.41 -1.53
CA GLY A 69 -4.56 -1.89 -2.69
C GLY A 69 -5.20 -0.82 -3.60
N ASN A 70 -5.31 0.44 -3.19
CA ASN A 70 -5.98 1.49 -3.97
C ASN A 70 -5.33 1.70 -5.35
N ALA A 71 -4.01 1.88 -5.40
CA ALA A 71 -3.29 2.05 -6.67
C ALA A 71 -3.37 0.79 -7.54
N LYS A 72 -3.39 -0.39 -6.93
CA LYS A 72 -3.61 -1.67 -7.62
C LYS A 72 -4.99 -1.69 -8.29
N SER A 73 -6.06 -1.33 -7.57
CA SER A 73 -7.43 -1.31 -8.10
C SER A 73 -7.57 -0.37 -9.31
N VAL A 74 -6.97 0.83 -9.25
CA VAL A 74 -6.98 1.76 -10.39
C VAL A 74 -6.18 1.22 -11.56
N ALA A 75 -5.01 0.63 -11.32
CA ALA A 75 -4.17 0.03 -12.35
C ALA A 75 -4.86 -1.18 -13.03
N ASP A 76 -5.58 -1.99 -12.26
CA ASP A 76 -6.38 -3.10 -12.78
C ASP A 76 -7.52 -2.58 -13.68
N LYS A 77 -8.19 -1.50 -13.28
CA LYS A 77 -9.27 -0.87 -14.06
C LYS A 77 -8.75 -0.30 -15.39
N VAL A 78 -7.65 0.47 -15.38
CA VAL A 78 -7.07 1.00 -16.63
C VAL A 78 -6.56 -0.12 -17.55
N ALA A 79 -5.99 -1.18 -16.99
CA ALA A 79 -5.54 -2.35 -17.77
C ALA A 79 -6.72 -3.07 -18.42
N ALA A 80 -7.84 -3.24 -17.72
CA ALA A 80 -9.05 -3.84 -18.26
C ALA A 80 -9.62 -3.00 -19.41
N GLU A 81 -9.81 -1.68 -19.22
CA GLU A 81 -10.33 -0.79 -20.26
C GLU A 81 -9.44 -0.71 -21.52
N LEU A 82 -8.12 -0.75 -21.35
CA LEU A 82 -7.17 -0.83 -22.47
C LEU A 82 -7.28 -2.18 -23.18
N THR A 83 -7.44 -3.28 -22.45
CA THR A 83 -7.61 -4.62 -23.02
C THR A 83 -8.94 -4.72 -23.81
N GLU A 84 -10.03 -4.20 -23.26
CA GLU A 84 -11.32 -4.08 -23.97
C GLU A 84 -11.22 -3.23 -25.23
N ALA A 85 -10.31 -2.25 -25.22
CA ALA A 85 -9.99 -1.42 -26.38
C ALA A 85 -9.12 -2.12 -27.44
N GLY A 86 -8.74 -3.40 -27.22
CA GLY A 86 -7.92 -4.18 -28.13
C GLY A 86 -6.41 -3.90 -28.02
N ILE A 87 -5.94 -3.28 -26.95
CA ILE A 87 -4.54 -3.00 -26.69
C ILE A 87 -3.93 -4.18 -25.92
N ALA A 88 -2.73 -4.63 -26.33
CA ALA A 88 -1.98 -5.61 -25.55
C ALA A 88 -1.42 -4.95 -24.29
N VAL A 89 -1.83 -5.43 -23.12
CA VAL A 89 -1.45 -4.89 -21.81
C VAL A 89 -0.64 -5.91 -21.03
N LYS A 90 0.51 -5.48 -20.50
CA LYS A 90 1.30 -6.20 -19.51
C LYS A 90 1.04 -5.57 -18.16
N ARG A 91 0.15 -6.16 -17.34
CA ARG A 91 -0.16 -5.69 -16.00
C ARG A 91 0.76 -6.33 -14.97
N VAL A 92 1.51 -5.54 -14.20
CA VAL A 92 2.46 -6.02 -13.18
C VAL A 92 2.39 -5.13 -11.93
N ALA A 93 2.36 -5.73 -10.73
CA ALA A 93 2.60 -4.99 -9.49
C ALA A 93 4.11 -4.71 -9.33
N LEU A 94 4.50 -3.58 -8.73
CA LEU A 94 5.91 -3.24 -8.55
C LEU A 94 6.68 -4.28 -7.74
N LYS A 95 6.01 -4.99 -6.82
CA LYS A 95 6.60 -6.11 -6.06
C LYS A 95 7.06 -7.29 -6.91
N ASP A 96 6.49 -7.45 -8.11
CA ASP A 96 6.79 -8.54 -9.04
C ASP A 96 7.54 -8.02 -10.28
N TYR A 97 7.82 -6.71 -10.33
CA TYR A 97 8.49 -6.06 -11.44
C TYR A 97 10.01 -6.05 -11.23
N LYS A 98 10.75 -6.57 -12.19
CA LYS A 98 12.22 -6.51 -12.16
C LYS A 98 12.68 -5.11 -12.55
N ALA A 99 13.09 -4.29 -11.59
CA ALA A 99 13.43 -2.88 -11.79
C ALA A 99 14.39 -2.63 -12.97
N LYS A 100 15.38 -3.52 -13.19
CA LYS A 100 16.35 -3.40 -14.29
C LYS A 100 15.73 -3.49 -15.68
N THR A 101 14.53 -4.08 -15.82
CA THR A 101 13.84 -4.20 -17.12
C THR A 101 13.16 -2.91 -17.57
N ILE A 102 13.17 -1.85 -16.74
CA ILE A 102 12.60 -0.55 -17.09
C ILE A 102 13.22 0.05 -18.36
N ALA A 103 14.50 -0.27 -18.64
CA ALA A 103 15.20 0.19 -19.84
C ALA A 103 14.64 -0.37 -21.14
N ASP A 104 13.93 -1.49 -21.08
CA ASP A 104 13.37 -2.20 -22.24
C ASP A 104 11.92 -1.76 -22.53
N GLU A 105 11.27 -1.02 -21.61
CA GLU A 105 9.89 -0.58 -21.73
C GLU A 105 9.77 0.55 -22.79
N LYS A 106 8.75 0.46 -23.64
CA LYS A 106 8.44 1.48 -24.66
C LYS A 106 7.28 2.38 -24.22
N TYR A 107 6.26 1.79 -23.60
CA TYR A 107 5.07 2.49 -23.10
C TYR A 107 4.76 2.01 -21.68
N LEU A 108 4.63 2.94 -20.76
CA LEU A 108 4.47 2.66 -19.33
C LEU A 108 3.39 3.55 -18.71
N LEU A 109 2.48 2.94 -17.98
CA LEU A 109 1.61 3.63 -17.04
C LEU A 109 2.01 3.21 -15.62
N LEU A 110 2.19 4.18 -14.75
CA LEU A 110 2.46 3.95 -13.33
C LEU A 110 1.35 4.56 -12.49
N VAL A 111 0.70 3.73 -11.68
CA VAL A 111 -0.20 4.18 -10.61
C VAL A 111 0.48 3.89 -9.28
N THR A 112 0.78 4.91 -8.48
CA THR A 112 1.52 4.74 -7.23
C THR A 112 0.92 5.53 -6.09
N SER A 113 0.85 4.92 -4.89
CA SER A 113 0.54 5.62 -3.66
C SER A 113 1.81 6.25 -3.07
N THR A 114 1.61 7.13 -2.09
CA THR A 114 2.67 7.73 -1.27
C THR A 114 2.48 7.27 0.17
N GLN A 115 3.56 6.94 0.86
CA GLN A 115 3.55 6.56 2.28
C GLN A 115 4.56 7.37 3.09
N GLY A 116 4.44 7.26 4.42
CA GLY A 116 5.37 7.88 5.36
C GLY A 116 5.53 9.38 5.10
N GLU A 117 6.75 9.83 5.04
CA GLU A 117 7.12 11.24 4.81
C GLU A 117 7.29 11.58 3.31
N GLY A 118 6.58 10.87 2.42
CA GLY A 118 6.62 11.08 0.97
C GLY A 118 7.30 9.95 0.19
N GLU A 119 7.67 8.87 0.87
CA GLU A 119 8.33 7.72 0.26
C GLU A 119 7.36 6.95 -0.67
N PRO A 120 7.90 6.24 -1.68
CA PRO A 120 7.11 5.28 -2.45
C PRO A 120 6.65 4.12 -1.55
N PRO A 121 5.54 3.43 -1.91
CA PRO A 121 5.15 2.21 -1.22
C PRO A 121 6.28 1.18 -1.29
N GLU A 122 6.34 0.26 -0.33
CA GLU A 122 7.45 -0.69 -0.20
C GLU A 122 7.76 -1.42 -1.52
N GLU A 123 6.74 -1.80 -2.26
CA GLU A 123 6.89 -2.41 -3.59
C GLU A 123 7.63 -1.52 -4.61
N GLY A 124 7.59 -0.21 -4.44
CA GLY A 124 8.19 0.78 -5.35
C GLY A 124 9.62 1.17 -5.00
N VAL A 125 10.11 0.82 -3.80
CA VAL A 125 11.41 1.28 -3.28
C VAL A 125 12.57 0.88 -4.19
N VAL A 126 12.59 -0.36 -4.68
CA VAL A 126 13.70 -0.87 -5.52
C VAL A 126 13.76 -0.11 -6.85
N LEU A 127 12.62 0.08 -7.52
CA LEU A 127 12.58 0.86 -8.76
C LEU A 127 12.95 2.33 -8.51
N HIS A 128 12.41 2.94 -7.45
CA HIS A 128 12.71 4.32 -7.08
C HIS A 128 14.21 4.55 -6.81
N LYS A 129 14.85 3.66 -6.05
CA LYS A 129 16.29 3.72 -5.78
C LYS A 129 17.12 3.51 -7.03
N LEU A 130 16.73 2.60 -7.93
CA LEU A 130 17.43 2.40 -9.20
C LEU A 130 17.39 3.68 -10.05
N LEU A 131 16.23 4.31 -10.18
CA LEU A 131 16.05 5.51 -11.00
C LEU A 131 16.81 6.74 -10.46
N ASN A 132 16.96 6.85 -9.13
CA ASN A 132 17.70 7.92 -8.47
C ASN A 132 19.20 7.60 -8.28
N GLY A 133 19.61 6.36 -8.57
CA GLY A 133 20.97 5.89 -8.32
C GLY A 133 21.94 6.19 -9.46
N LYS A 134 23.25 6.05 -9.18
CA LYS A 134 24.33 6.21 -10.17
C LYS A 134 24.24 5.23 -11.35
N LYS A 135 23.53 4.11 -11.19
CA LYS A 135 23.31 3.06 -12.18
C LYS A 135 22.00 3.22 -12.96
N ALA A 136 21.32 4.37 -12.82
CA ALA A 136 20.06 4.65 -13.50
C ALA A 136 20.23 4.52 -15.03
N PRO A 137 19.36 3.77 -15.71
CA PRO A 137 19.44 3.59 -17.17
C PRO A 137 18.92 4.85 -17.88
N LYS A 138 19.38 5.09 -19.11
CA LYS A 138 18.76 6.08 -19.99
C LYS A 138 17.44 5.53 -20.54
N LEU A 139 16.38 6.33 -20.47
CA LEU A 139 15.01 5.94 -20.83
C LEU A 139 14.49 6.69 -22.09
N THR A 140 15.39 7.02 -23.00
CA THR A 140 15.06 7.85 -24.19
C THR A 140 13.99 7.27 -25.11
N ASN A 141 13.73 5.97 -25.03
CA ASN A 141 12.70 5.27 -25.84
C ASN A 141 11.37 5.10 -25.06
N LEU A 142 11.34 5.44 -23.77
CA LEU A 142 10.17 5.27 -22.93
C LEU A 142 9.19 6.43 -23.09
N GLN A 143 7.91 6.09 -23.27
CA GLN A 143 6.81 7.03 -23.13
C GLN A 143 5.94 6.63 -21.95
N PHE A 144 5.65 7.57 -21.05
CA PHE A 144 5.05 7.23 -19.76
C PHE A 144 3.95 8.20 -19.33
N ALA A 145 3.09 7.73 -18.40
CA ALA A 145 2.20 8.58 -17.64
C ALA A 145 2.13 8.08 -16.18
N VAL A 146 1.97 9.00 -15.22
CA VAL A 146 1.93 8.71 -13.79
C VAL A 146 0.63 9.24 -13.19
N LEU A 147 -0.04 8.39 -12.40
CA LEU A 147 -1.08 8.79 -11.46
C LEU A 147 -0.57 8.57 -10.04
N GLY A 148 -0.42 9.66 -9.28
CA GLY A 148 -0.07 9.64 -7.87
C GLY A 148 -1.33 9.63 -7.00
N LEU A 149 -1.40 8.72 -6.03
CA LEU A 149 -2.42 8.73 -4.98
C LEU A 149 -1.76 9.16 -3.67
N GLY A 150 -2.44 10.03 -2.92
CA GLY A 150 -1.92 10.55 -1.66
C GLY A 150 -3.01 11.07 -0.74
N ASP A 151 -2.58 11.71 0.33
CA ASP A 151 -3.43 12.44 1.28
C ASP A 151 -2.88 13.87 1.42
N SER A 152 -3.66 14.85 1.02
CA SER A 152 -3.28 16.26 1.04
C SER A 152 -3.12 16.85 2.45
N SER A 153 -3.47 16.10 3.51
CA SER A 153 -3.16 16.49 4.89
C SER A 153 -1.67 16.38 5.22
N TYR A 154 -0.92 15.61 4.44
CA TYR A 154 0.52 15.47 4.59
C TYR A 154 1.30 16.46 3.71
N PRO A 155 2.43 17.00 4.20
CA PRO A 155 3.24 17.97 3.45
C PRO A 155 3.71 17.46 2.09
N ASN A 156 4.03 16.18 2.03
CA ASN A 156 4.57 15.52 0.85
C ASN A 156 3.47 14.79 0.03
N PHE A 157 2.34 15.47 -0.17
CA PHE A 157 1.21 14.98 -0.95
C PHE A 157 1.64 14.46 -2.33
N CYS A 158 1.33 13.19 -2.63
CA CYS A 158 1.67 12.50 -3.88
C CYS A 158 3.16 12.54 -4.24
N GLN A 159 4.07 12.66 -3.25
CA GLN A 159 5.50 12.84 -3.51
C GLN A 159 6.10 11.68 -4.30
N ALA A 160 5.74 10.44 -3.99
CA ALA A 160 6.21 9.28 -4.75
C ALA A 160 5.88 9.39 -6.24
N GLY A 161 4.64 9.80 -6.58
CA GLY A 161 4.24 10.03 -7.97
C GLY A 161 5.05 11.15 -8.63
N LYS A 162 5.35 12.23 -7.89
CA LYS A 162 6.18 13.35 -8.34
C LYS A 162 7.60 12.90 -8.64
N ASP A 163 8.18 12.13 -7.73
CA ASP A 163 9.55 11.63 -7.86
C ASP A 163 9.70 10.70 -9.06
N PHE A 164 8.80 9.73 -9.24
CA PHE A 164 8.82 8.84 -10.41
C PHE A 164 8.66 9.62 -11.71
N ASP A 165 7.71 10.55 -11.80
CA ASP A 165 7.48 11.38 -12.98
C ASP A 165 8.70 12.21 -13.35
N GLN A 166 9.33 12.82 -12.33
CA GLN A 166 10.56 13.60 -12.50
C GLN A 166 11.73 12.73 -12.94
N CYS A 167 11.97 11.60 -12.25
CA CYS A 167 13.07 10.67 -12.57
C CYS A 167 12.96 10.15 -14.02
N PHE A 168 11.76 9.73 -14.46
CA PHE A 168 11.57 9.28 -15.84
C PHE A 168 11.94 10.37 -16.84
N ALA A 169 11.48 11.61 -16.60
CA ALA A 169 11.78 12.74 -17.50
C ALA A 169 13.28 13.08 -17.51
N GLU A 170 13.95 13.12 -16.36
CA GLU A 170 15.39 13.40 -16.24
C GLU A 170 16.26 12.32 -16.90
N LEU A 171 15.80 11.07 -16.92
CA LEU A 171 16.46 9.95 -17.60
C LEU A 171 16.16 9.93 -19.12
N GLY A 172 15.39 10.90 -19.63
CA GLY A 172 15.14 11.10 -21.05
C GLY A 172 13.83 10.54 -21.60
N ALA A 173 12.96 10.02 -20.73
CA ALA A 173 11.63 9.54 -21.15
C ALA A 173 10.68 10.69 -21.49
N THR A 174 9.68 10.42 -22.35
CA THR A 174 8.70 11.40 -22.80
C THR A 174 7.34 11.14 -22.15
N ARG A 175 6.68 12.18 -21.62
CA ARG A 175 5.34 12.03 -21.08
C ARG A 175 4.32 11.73 -22.18
N LEU A 176 3.52 10.71 -21.98
CA LEU A 176 2.30 10.43 -22.76
C LEU A 176 1.17 11.36 -22.35
N PHE A 177 1.12 11.64 -21.06
CA PHE A 177 0.16 12.50 -20.39
C PHE A 177 0.83 13.13 -19.18
N GLU A 178 0.41 14.35 -18.83
CA GLU A 178 0.93 15.01 -17.63
C GLU A 178 0.53 14.22 -16.37
N ARG A 179 1.39 14.26 -15.34
CA ARG A 179 1.11 13.60 -14.07
C ARG A 179 -0.18 14.14 -13.45
N VAL A 180 -0.99 13.25 -12.91
CA VAL A 180 -2.16 13.59 -12.12
C VAL A 180 -1.94 13.16 -10.67
N ASP A 181 -2.24 14.05 -9.74
CA ASP A 181 -2.18 13.82 -8.30
C ASP A 181 -3.61 13.74 -7.75
N ALA A 182 -3.97 12.64 -7.09
CA ALA A 182 -5.31 12.39 -6.56
C ALA A 182 -5.28 12.24 -5.04
N ASP A 183 -6.22 12.90 -4.36
CA ASP A 183 -6.40 12.86 -2.90
C ASP A 183 -7.18 11.61 -2.46
N LEU A 184 -7.58 11.52 -1.20
CA LEU A 184 -8.29 10.38 -0.62
C LEU A 184 -9.56 9.98 -1.38
N ASP A 185 -10.28 10.94 -1.94
CA ASP A 185 -11.47 10.75 -2.80
C ASP A 185 -11.10 10.56 -4.29
N TYR A 186 -10.04 9.84 -4.54
CA TYR A 186 -9.39 9.68 -5.85
C TYR A 186 -10.30 9.17 -6.97
N SER A 187 -11.48 8.60 -6.68
CA SER A 187 -12.29 7.85 -7.65
C SER A 187 -12.63 8.65 -8.91
N ALA A 188 -13.14 9.88 -8.75
CA ALA A 188 -13.51 10.73 -9.89
C ALA A 188 -12.27 11.16 -10.71
N THR A 189 -11.18 11.51 -10.02
CA THR A 189 -9.91 11.90 -10.64
C THR A 189 -9.29 10.72 -11.40
N ALA A 190 -9.28 9.54 -10.79
CA ALA A 190 -8.77 8.33 -11.43
C ALA A 190 -9.60 7.92 -12.65
N GLU A 191 -10.94 8.01 -12.58
CA GLU A 191 -11.81 7.73 -13.73
C GLU A 191 -11.60 8.69 -14.88
N GLN A 192 -11.38 9.98 -14.60
CA GLN A 192 -11.04 10.94 -15.65
C GLN A 192 -9.69 10.61 -16.28
N TRP A 193 -8.66 10.35 -15.46
CA TRP A 193 -7.35 9.96 -15.95
C TRP A 193 -7.40 8.69 -16.81
N ILE A 194 -8.16 7.67 -16.41
CA ILE A 194 -8.34 6.44 -17.19
C ILE A 194 -8.93 6.75 -18.56
N ARG A 195 -10.00 7.55 -18.63
CA ARG A 195 -10.62 7.95 -19.91
C ARG A 195 -9.62 8.64 -20.85
N ASP A 196 -8.84 9.58 -20.31
CA ASP A 196 -7.87 10.35 -21.08
C ASP A 196 -6.73 9.45 -21.59
N ILE A 197 -6.19 8.59 -20.73
CA ILE A 197 -5.15 7.62 -21.10
C ILE A 197 -5.63 6.64 -22.16
N VAL A 198 -6.81 6.06 -22.00
CA VAL A 198 -7.38 5.12 -22.98
C VAL A 198 -7.53 5.79 -24.35
N ALA A 199 -7.98 7.05 -24.40
CA ALA A 199 -8.10 7.79 -25.64
C ALA A 199 -6.74 8.02 -26.34
N ILE A 200 -5.73 8.45 -25.58
CA ILE A 200 -4.35 8.69 -26.08
C ILE A 200 -3.70 7.40 -26.56
N VAL A 201 -3.81 6.32 -25.79
CA VAL A 201 -3.20 5.03 -26.14
C VAL A 201 -3.84 4.43 -27.37
N LYS A 202 -5.17 4.54 -27.54
CA LYS A 202 -5.89 4.13 -28.77
C LYS A 202 -5.38 4.89 -29.99
N GLU A 203 -5.23 6.21 -29.90
CA GLU A 203 -4.71 7.02 -30.99
C GLU A 203 -3.29 6.62 -31.39
N LYS A 204 -2.43 6.32 -30.41
CA LYS A 204 -1.05 5.87 -30.65
C LYS A 204 -1.00 4.47 -31.24
N ALA A 205 -1.78 3.53 -30.71
CA ALA A 205 -1.84 2.17 -31.23
C ALA A 205 -2.30 2.14 -32.70
N ALA A 206 -3.29 2.96 -33.05
CA ALA A 206 -3.76 3.10 -34.45
C ALA A 206 -2.67 3.61 -35.42
N LYS A 207 -1.69 4.38 -34.92
CA LYS A 207 -0.56 4.89 -35.72
C LYS A 207 0.58 3.86 -35.86
N VAL A 208 0.70 2.89 -34.95
CA VAL A 208 1.81 1.94 -34.90
C VAL A 208 1.46 0.60 -35.55
N SER A 209 0.20 0.18 -35.53
CA SER A 209 -0.24 -1.11 -36.12
C SER A 209 -1.59 -0.96 -36.83
N PRO A 210 -1.69 -1.20 -38.15
CA PRO A 210 -2.98 -1.41 -38.81
C PRO A 210 -3.49 -2.82 -38.46
N VAL A 211 -4.51 -2.84 -37.61
CA VAL A 211 -5.50 -3.88 -37.33
C VAL A 211 -5.09 -5.35 -37.59
N VAL A 212 -4.80 -6.07 -36.52
CA VAL A 212 -5.10 -7.52 -36.40
C VAL A 212 -5.84 -7.72 -35.06
N GLN A 213 -7.13 -8.05 -35.14
CA GLN A 213 -7.91 -8.50 -33.97
C GLN A 213 -7.33 -9.84 -33.51
N SER A 214 -6.62 -9.87 -32.40
CA SER A 214 -6.24 -11.09 -31.71
C SER A 214 -7.20 -11.29 -30.54
N ILE A 215 -7.90 -12.40 -30.56
CA ILE A 215 -8.73 -12.89 -29.44
C ILE A 215 -7.78 -13.28 -28.31
N ALA A 216 -7.74 -12.48 -27.26
CA ALA A 216 -7.05 -12.83 -26.04
C ALA A 216 -7.95 -13.79 -25.23
N THR A 217 -7.48 -15.02 -25.07
CA THR A 217 -8.07 -15.97 -24.12
C THR A 217 -7.67 -15.56 -22.70
N ALA A 218 -8.60 -15.00 -21.96
CA ALA A 218 -8.44 -14.78 -20.53
C ALA A 218 -8.45 -16.14 -19.82
N THR A 219 -7.35 -16.52 -19.21
CA THR A 219 -7.29 -17.64 -18.26
C THR A 219 -7.84 -17.15 -16.93
N THR A 220 -9.09 -17.49 -16.64
CA THR A 220 -9.68 -17.31 -15.31
C THR A 220 -9.09 -18.35 -14.36
N ALA A 221 -8.30 -17.91 -13.39
CA ALA A 221 -8.00 -18.69 -12.20
C ALA A 221 -9.29 -18.88 -11.37
N PRO A 222 -9.45 -19.98 -10.61
CA PRO A 222 -10.63 -20.19 -9.79
C PRO A 222 -10.68 -19.12 -8.70
N VAL A 223 -11.74 -18.30 -8.73
CA VAL A 223 -12.05 -17.29 -7.71
C VAL A 223 -12.44 -18.04 -6.44
N ALA A 224 -11.65 -17.90 -5.38
CA ALA A 224 -12.09 -18.24 -4.03
C ALA A 224 -13.36 -17.40 -3.73
N LYS A 225 -14.30 -17.96 -2.99
CA LYS A 225 -15.50 -17.24 -2.59
C LYS A 225 -15.08 -16.07 -1.71
N GLU A 226 -15.07 -14.87 -2.26
CA GLU A 226 -14.79 -13.67 -1.48
C GLU A 226 -15.95 -13.42 -0.52
N SER A 227 -15.62 -13.03 0.72
CA SER A 227 -16.62 -12.58 1.69
C SER A 227 -17.42 -11.41 1.10
N GLN A 228 -18.72 -11.35 1.42
CA GLN A 228 -19.55 -10.20 1.06
C GLN A 228 -19.15 -8.92 1.81
N TYR A 229 -18.34 -9.06 2.88
CA TYR A 229 -17.91 -7.96 3.71
C TYR A 229 -16.55 -7.42 3.24
N ASN A 230 -16.48 -6.10 3.12
CA ASN A 230 -15.31 -5.36 2.65
C ASN A 230 -15.37 -3.92 3.16
N LYS A 231 -14.45 -3.07 2.74
CA LYS A 231 -14.39 -1.65 3.15
C LYS A 231 -15.70 -0.89 2.93
N ALA A 232 -16.42 -1.15 1.83
CA ALA A 232 -17.69 -0.49 1.52
C ALA A 232 -18.89 -1.12 2.25
N ASN A 233 -18.80 -2.40 2.59
CA ASN A 233 -19.79 -3.16 3.34
C ASN A 233 -19.12 -3.87 4.53
N PRO A 234 -18.76 -3.15 5.62
CA PRO A 234 -18.03 -3.73 6.74
C PRO A 234 -18.89 -4.68 7.58
N PHE A 235 -18.25 -5.68 8.18
CA PHE A 235 -18.88 -6.60 9.12
C PHE A 235 -19.03 -5.96 10.50
N PRO A 236 -20.19 -6.07 11.17
CA PRO A 236 -20.37 -5.64 12.54
C PRO A 236 -19.82 -6.68 13.53
N ALA A 237 -18.51 -6.68 13.75
CA ALA A 237 -17.82 -7.58 14.68
C ALA A 237 -18.12 -7.19 16.13
N THR A 238 -18.32 -8.19 16.99
CA THR A 238 -18.52 -7.96 18.43
C THR A 238 -17.18 -7.80 19.14
N LEU A 239 -17.02 -6.75 19.93
CA LEU A 239 -15.84 -6.56 20.80
C LEU A 239 -15.97 -7.51 22.02
N ILE A 240 -15.10 -8.52 22.11
CA ILE A 240 -15.09 -9.52 23.19
C ILE A 240 -14.28 -9.01 24.38
N THR A 241 -13.11 -8.43 24.10
CA THR A 241 -12.13 -8.02 25.13
C THR A 241 -11.58 -6.65 24.83
N ASN A 242 -11.48 -5.81 25.86
CA ASN A 242 -10.79 -4.53 25.85
C ASN A 242 -9.87 -4.42 27.08
N GLN A 243 -8.64 -4.88 26.94
CA GLN A 243 -7.71 -4.95 28.05
C GLN A 243 -6.54 -3.98 27.87
N LYS A 244 -6.29 -3.11 28.86
CA LYS A 244 -5.05 -2.34 28.92
C LYS A 244 -3.87 -3.25 29.25
N ILE A 245 -2.86 -3.27 28.37
CA ILE A 245 -1.67 -4.11 28.46
C ILE A 245 -0.39 -3.34 28.81
N THR A 246 -0.49 -2.02 29.02
CA THR A 246 0.58 -1.22 29.63
C THR A 246 0.37 -1.11 31.15
N GLY A 247 1.47 -1.06 31.89
CA GLY A 247 1.46 -0.95 33.36
C GLY A 247 0.92 0.42 33.83
N ARG A 248 0.58 0.51 35.13
CA ARG A 248 -0.02 1.71 35.73
C ARG A 248 0.88 2.95 35.67
N GLN A 249 2.20 2.75 35.58
CA GLN A 249 3.20 3.84 35.54
C GLN A 249 3.61 4.21 34.11
N SER A 250 3.01 3.58 33.10
CA SER A 250 3.28 3.92 31.71
C SER A 250 2.62 5.25 31.33
N ASP A 251 3.36 6.08 30.63
CA ASP A 251 2.83 7.26 29.94
C ASP A 251 1.97 6.89 28.73
N LYS A 252 1.97 5.61 28.34
CA LYS A 252 1.20 5.08 27.21
C LYS A 252 -0.02 4.31 27.69
N ASP A 253 -1.08 4.39 26.92
CA ASP A 253 -2.25 3.52 27.02
C ASP A 253 -2.26 2.63 25.77
N VAL A 254 -1.91 1.35 25.93
CA VAL A 254 -1.98 0.37 24.86
C VAL A 254 -2.98 -0.71 25.25
N ARG A 255 -3.90 -0.99 24.33
CA ARG A 255 -4.99 -1.94 24.52
C ARG A 255 -4.78 -3.17 23.64
N HIS A 256 -5.09 -4.31 24.22
CA HIS A 256 -5.36 -5.56 23.52
C HIS A 256 -6.87 -5.66 23.34
N LEU A 257 -7.31 -5.78 22.10
CA LEU A 257 -8.72 -5.88 21.72
C LEU A 257 -8.93 -7.19 20.97
N GLU A 258 -10.03 -7.89 21.30
CA GLU A 258 -10.45 -9.12 20.63
C GLU A 258 -11.83 -8.93 20.03
N PHE A 259 -12.00 -9.36 18.78
CA PHE A 259 -13.27 -9.23 18.06
C PHE A 259 -13.70 -10.59 17.51
N ASP A 260 -14.99 -10.90 17.64
CA ASP A 260 -15.63 -12.06 17.04
C ASP A 260 -15.93 -11.81 15.56
N LEU A 261 -15.41 -12.67 14.69
CA LEU A 261 -15.69 -12.69 13.25
C LEU A 261 -16.63 -13.83 12.82
N ALA A 262 -17.15 -14.60 13.77
CA ALA A 262 -18.02 -15.75 13.47
C ALA A 262 -19.20 -15.34 12.55
N GLY A 263 -19.43 -16.12 11.50
CA GLY A 263 -20.49 -15.87 10.53
C GLY A 263 -20.22 -14.78 9.50
N SER A 264 -19.03 -14.19 9.48
CA SER A 264 -18.65 -13.15 8.50
C SER A 264 -18.07 -13.72 7.20
N ASP A 265 -17.59 -14.96 7.18
CA ASP A 265 -16.73 -15.50 6.12
C ASP A 265 -15.48 -14.61 5.84
N LEU A 266 -15.10 -13.75 6.80
CA LEU A 266 -13.84 -12.99 6.72
C LEU A 266 -12.67 -13.91 7.09
N HIS A 267 -11.68 -13.97 6.22
CA HIS A 267 -10.46 -14.71 6.44
C HIS A 267 -9.27 -13.75 6.43
N TYR A 268 -8.33 -13.96 7.32
CA TYR A 268 -7.09 -13.19 7.36
C TYR A 268 -5.88 -14.12 7.57
N GLN A 269 -4.71 -13.58 7.31
CA GLN A 269 -3.43 -14.23 7.58
C GLN A 269 -2.56 -13.33 8.46
N ALA A 270 -1.65 -13.91 9.21
CA ALA A 270 -0.63 -13.15 9.93
C ALA A 270 0.11 -12.20 8.98
N GLY A 271 0.12 -10.90 9.31
CA GLY A 271 0.64 -9.83 8.46
C GLY A 271 -0.43 -9.00 7.74
N ASP A 272 -1.72 -9.39 7.79
CA ASP A 272 -2.86 -8.55 7.35
C ASP A 272 -3.16 -7.45 8.36
N ALA A 273 -3.97 -6.48 7.94
CA ALA A 273 -4.52 -5.44 8.79
C ALA A 273 -6.04 -5.57 8.91
N LEU A 274 -6.58 -5.15 10.06
CA LEU A 274 -8.01 -4.97 10.26
C LEU A 274 -8.37 -3.50 10.03
N GLY A 275 -9.24 -3.24 9.08
CA GLY A 275 -9.83 -1.93 8.87
C GLY A 275 -11.01 -1.71 9.80
N VAL A 276 -11.00 -0.59 10.52
CA VAL A 276 -12.00 -0.24 11.52
C VAL A 276 -12.69 1.05 11.11
N TRP A 277 -14.00 1.00 10.91
CA TRP A 277 -14.87 2.16 10.85
C TRP A 277 -15.29 2.56 12.26
N PHE A 278 -15.28 3.84 12.54
CA PHE A 278 -15.55 4.39 13.87
C PHE A 278 -16.49 5.57 13.78
N ASP A 279 -17.04 5.96 14.91
CA ASP A 279 -17.75 7.23 15.07
C ASP A 279 -16.86 8.23 15.82
N ASN A 280 -16.97 9.51 15.49
CA ASN A 280 -16.28 10.59 16.19
C ASN A 280 -16.76 10.70 17.64
N ASP A 281 -16.03 11.43 18.48
CA ASP A 281 -16.46 11.72 19.84
C ASP A 281 -17.66 12.68 19.81
N PRO A 282 -18.83 12.31 20.40
CA PRO A 282 -19.98 13.21 20.50
C PRO A 282 -19.65 14.55 21.14
N LYS A 283 -18.73 14.57 22.10
CA LYS A 283 -18.29 15.82 22.75
C LYS A 283 -17.54 16.74 21.78
N LEU A 284 -16.73 16.16 20.88
CA LEU A 284 -16.05 16.90 19.82
C LEU A 284 -17.05 17.45 18.81
N VAL A 285 -18.08 16.67 18.46
CA VAL A 285 -19.18 17.10 17.58
C VAL A 285 -19.91 18.29 18.18
N ASP A 286 -20.30 18.20 19.47
CA ASP A 286 -21.00 19.29 20.18
C ASP A 286 -20.11 20.53 20.27
N GLU A 287 -18.81 20.40 20.56
CA GLU A 287 -17.85 21.50 20.63
C GLU A 287 -17.74 22.23 19.28
N ILE A 288 -17.60 21.48 18.16
CA ILE A 288 -17.52 22.06 16.81
C ILE A 288 -18.82 22.79 16.43
N LEU A 289 -19.98 22.18 16.66
CA LEU A 289 -21.28 22.79 16.37
C LEU A 289 -21.51 24.06 17.17
N SER A 290 -21.12 24.05 18.45
CA SER A 290 -21.19 25.24 19.34
C SER A 290 -20.30 26.37 18.83
N LEU A 291 -19.04 26.07 18.45
CA LEU A 291 -18.11 27.08 17.94
C LEU A 291 -18.57 27.66 16.59
N ALA A 292 -19.10 26.83 15.71
CA ALA A 292 -19.64 27.24 14.42
C ALA A 292 -21.01 27.90 14.51
N GLN A 293 -21.66 27.86 15.68
CA GLN A 293 -23.03 28.37 15.97
C GLN A 293 -24.10 27.72 15.07
N ILE A 294 -24.02 26.39 14.91
CA ILE A 294 -24.94 25.59 14.08
C ILE A 294 -25.88 24.77 14.98
N ASP A 295 -27.18 24.76 14.66
CA ASP A 295 -28.15 23.91 15.34
C ASP A 295 -27.86 22.44 14.95
N PRO A 296 -27.65 21.52 15.93
CA PRO A 296 -27.40 20.09 15.68
C PRO A 296 -28.44 19.38 14.80
N THR A 297 -29.67 19.88 14.78
CA THR A 297 -30.79 19.30 14.02
C THR A 297 -30.90 19.81 12.59
N THR A 298 -30.04 20.74 12.16
CA THR A 298 -30.00 21.25 10.79
C THR A 298 -29.76 20.11 9.81
N GLU A 299 -30.58 20.00 8.79
CA GLU A 299 -30.44 18.97 7.76
C GLU A 299 -29.34 19.32 6.74
N VAL A 300 -28.53 18.32 6.40
CA VAL A 300 -27.51 18.39 5.35
C VAL A 300 -27.57 17.14 4.47
N THR A 301 -27.08 17.25 3.25
CA THR A 301 -27.03 16.10 2.32
C THR A 301 -25.57 15.66 2.13
N ILE A 302 -25.29 14.39 2.44
CA ILE A 302 -23.98 13.73 2.22
C ILE A 302 -24.21 12.48 1.38
N GLU A 303 -23.48 12.35 0.28
CA GLU A 303 -23.61 11.22 -0.65
C GLU A 303 -25.06 10.94 -1.11
N GLY A 304 -25.85 12.01 -1.29
CA GLY A 304 -27.23 11.93 -1.71
C GLY A 304 -28.22 11.53 -0.60
N LYS A 305 -27.79 11.40 0.66
CA LYS A 305 -28.64 11.10 1.82
C LYS A 305 -28.81 12.34 2.69
N THR A 306 -30.06 12.72 3.00
CA THR A 306 -30.38 13.80 3.94
C THR A 306 -30.34 13.28 5.36
N GLN A 307 -29.64 13.99 6.25
CA GLN A 307 -29.49 13.68 7.67
C GLN A 307 -29.18 14.93 8.47
N THR A 308 -29.21 14.85 9.81
CA THR A 308 -28.83 15.97 10.64
C THR A 308 -27.33 16.23 10.58
N ILE A 309 -26.91 17.50 10.74
CA ILE A 309 -25.49 17.85 10.79
C ILE A 309 -24.75 17.11 11.92
N SER A 310 -25.41 16.90 13.07
CA SER A 310 -24.85 16.13 14.18
C SER A 310 -24.52 14.68 13.74
N THR A 311 -25.43 13.99 13.05
CA THR A 311 -25.19 12.65 12.49
C THR A 311 -24.09 12.67 11.44
N ALA A 312 -24.09 13.69 10.58
CA ALA A 312 -23.07 13.85 9.55
C ALA A 312 -21.65 13.96 10.14
N LEU A 313 -21.48 14.82 11.15
CA LEU A 313 -20.20 14.98 11.85
C LEU A 313 -19.82 13.74 12.67
N LEU A 314 -20.80 13.05 13.25
CA LEU A 314 -20.53 11.86 14.05
C LEU A 314 -19.95 10.71 13.23
N SER A 315 -20.54 10.39 12.07
CA SER A 315 -20.29 9.12 11.40
C SER A 315 -19.76 9.22 9.96
N TYR A 316 -19.71 10.41 9.34
CA TYR A 316 -19.39 10.55 7.92
C TYR A 316 -18.23 11.50 7.61
N LEU A 317 -17.86 12.38 8.54
CA LEU A 317 -16.86 13.44 8.29
C LEU A 317 -15.67 13.35 9.24
N GLU A 318 -14.46 13.59 8.73
CA GLU A 318 -13.22 13.61 9.51
C GLU A 318 -13.13 14.92 10.32
N LEU A 319 -12.97 14.81 11.65
CA LEU A 319 -12.95 15.95 12.58
C LEU A 319 -11.59 16.17 13.28
N THR A 320 -10.68 15.19 13.19
CA THR A 320 -9.44 15.21 13.99
C THR A 320 -8.22 15.57 13.16
N GLN A 321 -8.19 15.23 11.88
CA GLN A 321 -7.07 15.52 10.99
C GLN A 321 -7.30 16.82 10.23
N ASN A 322 -6.48 17.83 10.53
CA ASN A 322 -6.51 19.10 9.82
C ASN A 322 -5.86 18.98 8.43
N THR A 323 -6.26 19.82 7.49
CA THR A 323 -5.73 19.82 6.12
C THR A 323 -5.50 21.24 5.62
N PRO A 324 -4.56 21.45 4.67
CA PRO A 324 -4.42 22.75 4.02
C PRO A 324 -5.70 23.23 3.33
N ALA A 325 -6.48 22.31 2.77
CA ALA A 325 -7.76 22.62 2.11
C ALA A 325 -8.77 23.16 3.12
N PHE A 326 -8.91 22.47 4.29
CA PHE A 326 -9.76 22.95 5.38
C PHE A 326 -9.36 24.36 5.83
N VAL A 327 -8.07 24.58 6.16
CA VAL A 327 -7.59 25.87 6.68
C VAL A 327 -7.80 26.99 5.65
N LYS A 328 -7.49 26.75 4.37
CA LYS A 328 -7.72 27.73 3.28
C LYS A 328 -9.19 28.06 3.09
N GLY A 329 -10.03 27.03 3.03
CA GLY A 329 -11.48 27.20 2.89
C GLY A 329 -12.08 27.92 4.09
N TYR A 330 -11.65 27.56 5.31
CA TYR A 330 -12.09 28.22 6.54
C TYR A 330 -11.66 29.69 6.61
N ALA A 331 -10.41 30.00 6.23
CA ALA A 331 -9.89 31.37 6.18
C ALA A 331 -10.74 32.27 5.27
N ALA A 332 -11.15 31.76 4.11
CA ALA A 332 -12.02 32.50 3.20
C ALA A 332 -13.41 32.82 3.79
N LEU A 333 -13.90 32.00 4.73
CA LEU A 333 -15.20 32.18 5.40
C LEU A 333 -15.09 32.98 6.70
N ALA A 334 -14.01 32.80 7.46
CA ALA A 334 -13.80 33.39 8.76
C ALA A 334 -13.52 34.91 8.72
N ASN A 335 -13.09 35.40 7.54
CA ASN A 335 -12.76 36.82 7.33
C ASN A 335 -11.79 37.36 8.40
N ASN A 336 -10.78 36.58 8.77
CA ASN A 336 -9.82 36.88 9.83
C ASN A 336 -8.44 37.19 9.20
N GLU A 337 -7.93 38.39 9.40
CA GLU A 337 -6.68 38.87 8.79
C GLU A 337 -5.47 38.04 9.21
N GLN A 338 -5.34 37.66 10.48
CA GLN A 338 -4.25 36.83 10.97
C GLN A 338 -4.27 35.44 10.36
N LEU A 339 -5.45 34.84 10.17
CA LEU A 339 -5.56 33.52 9.52
C LEU A 339 -5.24 33.61 8.02
N ASN A 340 -5.63 34.70 7.36
CA ASN A 340 -5.30 34.95 5.96
C ASN A 340 -3.78 35.09 5.76
N ASP A 341 -3.10 35.78 6.66
CA ASP A 341 -1.62 35.90 6.63
C ASP A 341 -0.94 34.54 6.81
N LEU A 342 -1.43 33.69 7.73
CA LEU A 342 -0.92 32.34 7.91
C LEU A 342 -1.13 31.45 6.66
N VAL A 343 -2.26 31.60 5.99
CA VAL A 343 -2.57 30.84 4.76
C VAL A 343 -1.74 31.30 3.58
N ALA A 344 -1.33 32.56 3.55
CA ALA A 344 -0.48 33.12 2.48
C ALA A 344 0.98 32.58 2.55
N ASP A 345 1.44 32.18 3.74
CA ASP A 345 2.75 31.56 3.96
C ASP A 345 2.62 30.02 3.99
N ASN A 346 3.17 29.36 2.99
CA ASN A 346 3.09 27.89 2.90
C ASN A 346 3.72 27.17 4.09
N GLN A 347 4.82 27.68 4.66
CA GLN A 347 5.47 27.04 5.81
C GLN A 347 4.59 27.20 7.05
N ALA A 348 4.08 28.40 7.32
CA ALA A 348 3.18 28.67 8.44
C ALA A 348 1.88 27.87 8.34
N LEU A 349 1.33 27.72 7.13
CA LEU A 349 0.17 26.87 6.87
C LEU A 349 0.45 25.40 7.22
N GLN A 350 1.59 24.85 6.77
CA GLN A 350 1.96 23.47 7.08
C GLN A 350 2.17 23.25 8.58
N GLU A 351 2.83 24.17 9.26
CA GLU A 351 3.00 24.11 10.73
C GLU A 351 1.65 24.17 11.46
N LEU A 352 0.72 25.01 11.01
CA LEU A 352 -0.63 25.08 11.58
C LEU A 352 -1.38 23.75 11.38
N VAL A 353 -1.35 23.20 10.16
CA VAL A 353 -2.03 21.94 9.83
C VAL A 353 -1.50 20.77 10.66
N GLN A 354 -0.19 20.67 10.81
CA GLN A 354 0.43 19.56 11.54
C GLN A 354 0.21 19.59 13.05
N ARG A 355 0.09 20.80 13.62
CA ARG A 355 0.10 20.97 15.08
C ARG A 355 -1.24 21.33 15.68
N THR A 356 -2.19 21.81 14.89
CA THR A 356 -3.44 22.36 15.40
C THR A 356 -4.63 21.52 14.93
N PRO A 357 -5.35 20.85 15.83
CA PRO A 357 -6.59 20.15 15.49
C PRO A 357 -7.64 21.09 14.87
N ILE A 358 -8.53 20.56 14.04
CA ILE A 358 -9.62 21.32 13.39
C ILE A 358 -10.40 22.17 14.41
N VAL A 359 -10.81 21.56 15.52
CA VAL A 359 -11.59 22.26 16.58
C VAL A 359 -10.81 23.39 17.21
N ASP A 360 -9.49 23.29 17.32
CA ASP A 360 -8.65 24.35 17.90
C ASP A 360 -8.37 25.48 16.89
N VAL A 361 -8.45 25.22 15.58
CA VAL A 361 -8.53 26.29 14.57
C VAL A 361 -9.81 27.11 14.74
N LEU A 362 -10.96 26.45 14.96
CA LEU A 362 -12.23 27.11 15.21
C LEU A 362 -12.20 27.93 16.53
N HIS A 363 -11.55 27.43 17.57
CA HIS A 363 -11.35 28.19 18.82
C HIS A 363 -10.51 29.45 18.63
N LYS A 364 -9.41 29.30 17.88
CA LYS A 364 -8.44 30.39 17.68
C LYS A 364 -8.95 31.48 16.76
N PHE A 365 -9.75 31.13 15.78
CA PHE A 365 -10.28 32.00 14.74
C PHE A 365 -11.81 31.87 14.63
N PRO A 366 -12.61 32.30 15.64
CA PRO A 366 -14.05 32.07 15.67
C PRO A 366 -14.76 32.66 14.46
N ALA A 367 -15.63 31.88 13.82
CA ALA A 367 -16.50 32.33 12.75
C ALA A 367 -17.85 31.62 12.81
N LYS A 368 -18.91 32.31 12.42
CA LYS A 368 -20.22 31.69 12.24
C LYS A 368 -20.29 31.07 10.86
N LEU A 369 -20.65 29.77 10.78
CA LEU A 369 -20.82 29.02 9.54
C LEU A 369 -22.26 28.58 9.34
N THR A 370 -22.64 28.31 8.11
CA THR A 370 -23.81 27.47 7.84
C THR A 370 -23.41 25.98 7.89
N ALA A 371 -24.41 25.10 8.04
CA ALA A 371 -24.15 23.66 8.05
C ALA A 371 -23.49 23.18 6.74
N GLU A 372 -23.95 23.67 5.60
CA GLU A 372 -23.40 23.35 4.28
C GLU A 372 -21.96 23.84 4.12
N GLN A 373 -21.65 25.04 4.66
CA GLN A 373 -20.28 25.56 4.66
C GLN A 373 -19.36 24.64 5.47
N LEU A 374 -19.77 24.24 6.68
CA LEU A 374 -18.96 23.32 7.50
C LEU A 374 -18.75 21.97 6.81
N VAL A 375 -19.82 21.37 6.26
CA VAL A 375 -19.73 20.11 5.51
C VAL A 375 -18.77 20.24 4.31
N SER A 376 -18.81 21.34 3.56
CA SER A 376 -17.96 21.55 2.40
C SER A 376 -16.47 21.70 2.71
N LEU A 377 -16.13 22.04 3.96
CA LEU A 377 -14.74 22.17 4.42
C LEU A 377 -14.14 20.82 4.88
N LEU A 378 -14.99 19.88 5.32
CA LEU A 378 -14.55 18.63 5.93
C LEU A 378 -14.44 17.52 4.91
N ARG A 379 -13.49 16.63 5.12
CA ARG A 379 -13.30 15.42 4.30
C ARG A 379 -14.24 14.31 4.76
N PRO A 380 -14.55 13.34 3.88
CA PRO A 380 -15.18 12.09 4.30
C PRO A 380 -14.35 11.37 5.37
N LEU A 381 -15.04 10.73 6.32
CA LEU A 381 -14.40 9.86 7.29
C LEU A 381 -13.83 8.63 6.58
N THR A 382 -12.61 8.25 6.93
CA THR A 382 -11.96 7.05 6.43
C THR A 382 -11.66 6.08 7.57
N PRO A 383 -11.77 4.75 7.35
CA PRO A 383 -11.42 3.77 8.37
C PRO A 383 -9.95 3.85 8.73
N ARG A 384 -9.58 3.35 9.93
CA ARG A 384 -8.18 3.18 10.34
C ARG A 384 -7.79 1.73 10.22
N LEU A 385 -6.58 1.49 9.72
CA LEU A 385 -5.98 0.17 9.61
C LEU A 385 -5.12 -0.10 10.86
N TYR A 386 -5.25 -1.31 11.38
CA TYR A 386 -4.44 -1.81 12.49
C TYR A 386 -3.85 -3.16 12.11
N SER A 387 -2.53 -3.32 12.21
CA SER A 387 -1.89 -4.61 11.98
C SER A 387 -2.47 -5.66 12.93
N ILE A 388 -2.91 -6.79 12.41
CA ILE A 388 -3.53 -7.87 13.19
C ILE A 388 -2.48 -8.50 14.08
N SER A 389 -2.82 -8.72 15.37
CA SER A 389 -1.92 -9.27 16.38
C SER A 389 -2.23 -10.72 16.76
N SER A 390 -3.02 -11.43 15.96
CA SER A 390 -3.37 -12.85 16.14
C SER A 390 -3.17 -13.67 14.87
N SER A 391 -3.04 -14.99 15.04
CA SER A 391 -3.13 -15.96 13.95
C SER A 391 -4.46 -16.71 14.03
N PRO A 392 -5.20 -16.91 12.92
CA PRO A 392 -6.42 -17.73 12.92
C PRO A 392 -6.17 -19.17 13.38
N ALA A 393 -4.96 -19.67 13.21
CA ALA A 393 -4.58 -21.00 13.68
C ALA A 393 -4.60 -21.14 15.21
N GLU A 394 -4.42 -20.03 15.94
CA GLU A 394 -4.46 -19.98 17.40
C GLU A 394 -5.84 -19.57 17.92
N VAL A 395 -6.48 -18.56 17.29
CA VAL A 395 -7.67 -17.94 17.86
C VAL A 395 -8.98 -18.30 17.14
N GLY A 396 -8.92 -19.08 16.04
CA GLY A 396 -10.10 -19.50 15.29
C GLY A 396 -10.77 -18.35 14.56
N GLU A 397 -12.06 -18.11 14.84
CA GLU A 397 -12.87 -17.07 14.21
C GLU A 397 -12.77 -15.70 14.91
N GLU A 398 -11.73 -15.49 15.71
CA GLU A 398 -11.45 -14.19 16.33
C GLU A 398 -10.36 -13.43 15.59
N VAL A 399 -10.32 -12.11 15.80
CA VAL A 399 -9.21 -11.25 15.37
C VAL A 399 -8.79 -10.33 16.49
N HIS A 400 -7.47 -10.28 16.79
CA HIS A 400 -6.95 -9.46 17.86
C HIS A 400 -6.17 -8.27 17.34
N LEU A 401 -6.25 -7.15 18.04
CA LEU A 401 -5.52 -5.90 17.74
C LEU A 401 -4.68 -5.45 18.93
N THR A 402 -3.61 -4.73 18.63
CA THR A 402 -2.80 -3.99 19.60
C THR A 402 -2.92 -2.51 19.31
N VAL A 403 -3.72 -1.79 20.08
CA VAL A 403 -4.08 -0.40 19.80
C VAL A 403 -3.40 0.55 20.80
N GLY A 404 -2.55 1.42 20.29
CA GLY A 404 -2.04 2.58 21.04
C GLY A 404 -3.09 3.68 21.08
N VAL A 405 -3.57 4.04 22.27
CA VAL A 405 -4.59 5.09 22.42
C VAL A 405 -3.92 6.45 22.36
N VAL A 406 -4.29 7.25 21.37
CA VAL A 406 -3.76 8.60 21.18
C VAL A 406 -4.50 9.56 22.11
N ARG A 407 -3.75 10.18 23.04
CA ARG A 407 -4.22 11.28 23.91
C ARG A 407 -3.13 12.33 23.99
N PHE A 408 -3.52 13.59 23.86
CA PHE A 408 -2.58 14.72 23.97
C PHE A 408 -3.30 15.96 24.51
N GLU A 409 -2.53 16.96 24.87
CA GLU A 409 -3.03 18.27 25.26
C GLU A 409 -2.64 19.29 24.19
N HIS A 410 -3.59 20.12 23.79
CA HIS A 410 -3.36 21.26 22.91
C HIS A 410 -3.93 22.53 23.53
N GLU A 411 -3.09 23.51 23.79
CA GLU A 411 -3.47 24.81 24.43
C GLU A 411 -4.33 24.65 25.71
N GLY A 412 -3.97 23.68 26.58
CA GLY A 412 -4.68 23.38 27.81
C GLY A 412 -5.98 22.59 27.66
N ARG A 413 -6.29 22.09 26.46
CA ARG A 413 -7.46 21.25 26.16
C ARG A 413 -7.04 19.81 25.89
N ALA A 414 -7.71 18.86 26.56
CA ALA A 414 -7.50 17.45 26.29
C ALA A 414 -8.06 17.09 24.90
N ARG A 415 -7.26 16.36 24.10
CA ARG A 415 -7.59 15.89 22.77
C ARG A 415 -7.28 14.39 22.65
N SER A 416 -7.98 13.69 21.78
CA SER A 416 -7.77 12.27 21.54
C SER A 416 -7.86 11.92 20.07
N GLY A 417 -7.21 10.80 19.70
CA GLY A 417 -7.34 10.22 18.37
C GLY A 417 -8.73 9.63 18.16
N ALA A 418 -9.31 9.81 16.99
CA ALA A 418 -10.69 9.46 16.71
C ALA A 418 -10.96 7.95 16.85
N ALA A 419 -10.30 7.10 16.05
CA ALA A 419 -10.51 5.65 16.06
C ALA A 419 -9.98 4.98 17.33
N SER A 420 -8.77 5.36 17.79
CA SER A 420 -8.18 4.72 18.97
C SER A 420 -8.97 4.98 20.24
N SER A 421 -9.52 6.21 20.42
CA SER A 421 -10.38 6.51 21.57
C SER A 421 -11.81 5.94 21.40
N PHE A 422 -12.30 5.79 20.17
CA PHE A 422 -13.53 5.06 19.92
C PHE A 422 -13.42 3.61 20.42
N LEU A 423 -12.38 2.91 19.99
CA LEU A 423 -12.14 1.52 20.36
C LEU A 423 -11.87 1.31 21.86
N SER A 424 -11.12 2.25 22.49
CA SER A 424 -10.70 2.09 23.89
C SER A 424 -11.74 2.54 24.90
N ASP A 425 -12.52 3.59 24.59
CA ASP A 425 -13.29 4.34 25.59
C ASP A 425 -14.79 4.38 25.29
N ARG A 426 -15.21 4.17 24.03
CA ARG A 426 -16.60 4.39 23.62
C ARG A 426 -17.32 3.12 23.17
N VAL A 427 -16.58 2.06 22.83
CA VAL A 427 -17.17 0.74 22.57
C VAL A 427 -17.05 -0.07 23.87
N GLU A 428 -18.21 -0.50 24.40
CA GLU A 428 -18.27 -1.41 25.52
C GLU A 428 -18.06 -2.85 25.04
N GLU A 429 -17.65 -3.75 25.94
CA GLU A 429 -17.65 -5.20 25.66
C GLU A 429 -19.07 -5.62 25.22
N ASP A 430 -19.16 -6.56 24.29
CA ASP A 430 -20.39 -6.96 23.56
C ASP A 430 -20.91 -5.89 22.58
N GLY A 431 -20.25 -4.75 22.45
CA GLY A 431 -20.56 -3.72 21.46
C GLY A 431 -20.09 -4.09 20.04
N ALA A 432 -20.82 -3.60 19.02
CA ALA A 432 -20.49 -3.86 17.63
C ALA A 432 -19.51 -2.82 17.05
N VAL A 433 -18.51 -3.29 16.33
CA VAL A 433 -17.53 -2.47 15.59
C VAL A 433 -17.55 -2.88 14.12
N ARG A 434 -17.66 -1.92 13.22
CA ARG A 434 -17.67 -2.16 11.77
C ARG A 434 -16.25 -2.41 11.27
N VAL A 435 -15.96 -3.64 10.82
CA VAL A 435 -14.61 -4.07 10.43
C VAL A 435 -14.56 -4.72 9.05
N PHE A 436 -13.39 -4.73 8.45
CA PHE A 436 -13.06 -5.49 7.24
C PHE A 436 -11.59 -5.88 7.28
N VAL A 437 -11.21 -6.91 6.53
CA VAL A 437 -9.81 -7.33 6.39
C VAL A 437 -9.17 -6.61 5.21
N GLU A 438 -8.01 -6.03 5.44
CA GLU A 438 -7.12 -5.49 4.42
C GLU A 438 -5.92 -6.41 4.27
N HIS A 439 -5.85 -7.11 3.14
CA HIS A 439 -4.76 -8.05 2.87
C HIS A 439 -3.46 -7.32 2.53
N ASN A 440 -2.35 -7.76 3.16
CA ASN A 440 -1.03 -7.19 2.96
C ASN A 440 -0.05 -8.25 2.43
N ASP A 441 -0.04 -8.49 1.13
CA ASP A 441 0.86 -9.46 0.48
C ASP A 441 2.36 -9.11 0.58
N ASN A 442 2.68 -7.92 1.09
CA ASN A 442 4.06 -7.44 1.22
C ASN A 442 4.65 -7.70 2.62
N PHE A 443 3.82 -8.27 3.54
CA PHE A 443 4.26 -8.57 4.90
C PHE A 443 3.79 -9.98 5.31
N ARG A 444 4.54 -10.99 4.86
CA ARG A 444 4.18 -12.42 4.99
C ARG A 444 5.31 -13.24 5.56
N LEU A 445 4.98 -14.24 6.33
CA LEU A 445 5.92 -15.30 6.73
C LEU A 445 6.46 -16.04 5.49
N PRO A 446 7.69 -16.61 5.56
CA PRO A 446 8.21 -17.43 4.49
C PRO A 446 7.37 -18.70 4.30
N ASN A 447 7.10 -19.07 3.05
CA ASN A 447 6.41 -20.33 2.75
C ASN A 447 7.20 -21.58 3.23
N ASP A 448 8.54 -21.47 3.22
CA ASP A 448 9.42 -22.47 3.79
C ASP A 448 9.58 -22.24 5.31
N THR A 449 8.88 -23.03 6.11
CA THR A 449 8.87 -22.93 7.58
C THR A 449 10.23 -23.23 8.23
N THR A 450 11.19 -23.77 7.47
CA THR A 450 12.58 -23.99 7.94
C THR A 450 13.42 -22.72 7.95
N LYS A 451 12.98 -21.67 7.26
CA LYS A 451 13.70 -20.39 7.19
C LYS A 451 13.65 -19.64 8.53
N PRO A 452 14.78 -19.09 8.97
CA PRO A 452 14.81 -18.26 10.16
C PRO A 452 14.14 -16.90 9.89
N ILE A 453 13.62 -16.27 10.96
CA ILE A 453 13.06 -14.92 10.91
C ILE A 453 13.65 -14.03 11.99
N ILE A 454 13.90 -12.76 11.64
CA ILE A 454 14.29 -11.68 12.54
C ILE A 454 13.19 -10.63 12.53
N MET A 455 12.60 -10.35 13.69
CA MET A 455 11.46 -9.45 13.87
C MET A 455 11.92 -8.21 14.65
N VAL A 456 11.88 -7.03 14.04
CA VAL A 456 12.33 -5.78 14.66
C VAL A 456 11.15 -4.81 14.75
N GLY A 457 10.80 -4.43 15.99
CA GLY A 457 9.69 -3.51 16.20
C GLY A 457 9.77 -2.70 17.47
N SER A 458 8.97 -1.63 17.54
CA SER A 458 8.84 -0.81 18.73
C SER A 458 7.38 -0.47 19.01
N GLY A 459 7.03 -0.40 20.31
CA GLY A 459 5.67 -0.07 20.72
C GLY A 459 4.64 -1.05 20.11
N THR A 460 3.58 -0.52 19.49
CA THR A 460 2.53 -1.31 18.83
C THR A 460 3.01 -2.08 17.60
N GLY A 461 4.19 -1.77 17.06
CA GLY A 461 4.83 -2.56 16.01
C GLY A 461 5.15 -4.01 16.38
N VAL A 462 4.94 -4.41 17.62
CA VAL A 462 4.99 -5.81 18.06
C VAL A 462 3.78 -6.64 17.60
N ALA A 463 2.68 -5.99 17.21
CA ALA A 463 1.40 -6.64 16.88
C ALA A 463 1.54 -7.76 15.84
N PRO A 464 2.05 -7.54 14.61
CA PRO A 464 2.15 -8.61 13.63
C PRO A 464 3.16 -9.69 14.03
N PHE A 465 4.13 -9.38 14.88
CA PHE A 465 5.09 -10.37 15.36
C PHE A 465 4.49 -11.36 16.35
N ARG A 466 3.49 -10.91 17.15
CA ARG A 466 2.69 -11.83 17.95
C ARG A 466 1.94 -12.80 17.04
N ALA A 467 1.27 -12.31 16.00
CA ALA A 467 0.60 -13.15 15.01
C ALA A 467 1.57 -14.12 14.31
N PHE A 468 2.77 -13.65 13.95
CA PHE A 468 3.80 -14.48 13.32
C PHE A 468 4.24 -15.63 14.24
N MET A 469 4.47 -15.34 15.52
CA MET A 469 4.87 -16.39 16.47
C MET A 469 3.76 -17.41 16.69
N GLN A 470 2.51 -16.99 16.86
CA GLN A 470 1.36 -17.89 16.95
C GLN A 470 1.25 -18.78 15.72
N GLN A 471 1.35 -18.20 14.51
CA GLN A 471 1.30 -18.97 13.26
C GLN A 471 2.46 -19.98 13.18
N ARG A 472 3.68 -19.57 13.50
CA ARG A 472 4.86 -20.45 13.44
C ARG A 472 4.82 -21.58 14.47
N VAL A 473 4.21 -21.34 15.63
CA VAL A 473 3.94 -22.40 16.61
C VAL A 473 2.92 -23.40 16.05
N ALA A 474 1.81 -22.92 15.51
CA ALA A 474 0.77 -23.76 14.91
C ALA A 474 1.28 -24.58 13.71
N ASP A 475 2.19 -24.01 12.92
CA ASP A 475 2.82 -24.68 11.78
C ASP A 475 3.98 -25.61 12.18
N GLU A 476 4.30 -25.73 13.47
CA GLU A 476 5.47 -26.46 13.97
C GLU A 476 6.76 -26.05 13.23
N ALA A 477 6.91 -24.76 12.92
CA ALA A 477 8.00 -24.24 12.12
C ALA A 477 9.36 -24.49 12.77
N SER A 478 10.25 -25.16 12.05
CA SER A 478 11.59 -25.51 12.55
C SER A 478 12.65 -24.41 12.40
N GLY A 479 12.34 -23.37 11.63
CA GLY A 479 13.21 -22.21 11.46
C GLY A 479 13.30 -21.38 12.73
N LYS A 480 14.48 -20.84 13.01
CA LYS A 480 14.74 -20.03 14.21
C LYS A 480 14.01 -18.70 14.19
N ASN A 481 13.58 -18.23 15.37
CA ASN A 481 12.89 -16.96 15.54
C ASN A 481 13.69 -16.05 16.47
N TRP A 482 13.86 -14.78 16.06
CA TRP A 482 14.56 -13.75 16.81
C TRP A 482 13.71 -12.50 16.90
N LEU A 483 13.44 -12.01 18.12
CA LEU A 483 12.73 -10.77 18.38
C LEU A 483 13.69 -9.69 18.86
N ILE A 484 13.69 -8.52 18.22
CA ILE A 484 14.33 -7.29 18.68
C ILE A 484 13.22 -6.26 18.94
N PHE A 485 12.90 -6.05 20.21
CA PHE A 485 11.76 -5.22 20.62
C PHE A 485 12.21 -4.01 21.46
N GLY A 486 11.61 -2.84 21.16
CA GLY A 486 11.89 -1.60 21.86
C GLY A 486 10.65 -0.91 22.43
N ASN A 487 10.76 -0.38 23.66
CA ASN A 487 9.76 0.48 24.28
C ASN A 487 10.41 1.36 25.36
N PRO A 488 9.72 2.35 25.97
CA PRO A 488 10.34 3.18 27.02
C PRO A 488 10.85 2.42 28.22
N HIS A 489 9.99 1.62 28.89
CA HIS A 489 10.29 1.01 30.17
C HIS A 489 9.99 -0.49 30.19
N PHE A 490 10.91 -1.29 30.76
CA PHE A 490 10.71 -2.72 30.96
C PHE A 490 9.49 -3.03 31.84
N ALA A 491 9.38 -2.36 32.98
CA ALA A 491 8.38 -2.69 33.98
C ALA A 491 6.94 -2.34 33.59
N SER A 492 6.75 -1.32 32.74
CA SER A 492 5.42 -0.80 32.39
C SER A 492 5.04 -0.96 30.93
N ASP A 493 6.02 -1.16 30.03
CA ASP A 493 5.79 -1.09 28.59
C ASP A 493 6.18 -2.36 27.84
N PHE A 494 6.45 -3.44 28.54
CA PHE A 494 6.74 -4.73 27.90
C PHE A 494 5.44 -5.42 27.49
N LEU A 495 4.96 -5.10 26.30
CA LEU A 495 3.73 -5.64 25.73
C LEU A 495 3.85 -7.16 25.53
N TYR A 496 2.83 -7.91 25.96
CA TYR A 496 2.75 -9.37 25.86
C TYR A 496 3.91 -10.13 26.52
N GLN A 497 4.51 -9.57 27.58
CA GLN A 497 5.69 -10.13 28.24
C GLN A 497 5.57 -11.63 28.55
N THR A 498 4.44 -12.06 29.09
CA THR A 498 4.22 -13.46 29.48
C THR A 498 4.19 -14.40 28.28
N GLU A 499 3.63 -13.97 27.16
CA GLU A 499 3.61 -14.75 25.93
C GLU A 499 5.03 -14.92 25.35
N TRP A 500 5.82 -13.82 25.30
CA TRP A 500 7.21 -13.90 24.84
C TRP A 500 8.07 -14.82 25.71
N GLN A 501 7.85 -14.79 27.04
CA GLN A 501 8.52 -15.69 27.98
C GLN A 501 8.11 -17.14 27.74
N GLN A 502 6.84 -17.39 27.43
CA GLN A 502 6.34 -18.72 27.11
C GLN A 502 6.94 -19.25 25.80
N PHE A 503 6.94 -18.44 24.72
CA PHE A 503 7.58 -18.84 23.47
C PHE A 503 9.07 -19.15 23.63
N ALA A 504 9.78 -18.39 24.47
CA ALA A 504 11.19 -18.65 24.78
C ALA A 504 11.37 -19.94 25.58
N LYS A 505 10.53 -20.19 26.59
CA LYS A 505 10.55 -21.39 27.42
C LYS A 505 10.25 -22.66 26.63
N ASP A 506 9.30 -22.58 25.70
CA ASP A 506 8.89 -23.71 24.86
C ASP A 506 9.86 -23.92 23.65
N GLY A 507 10.87 -23.07 23.52
CA GLY A 507 11.91 -23.22 22.50
C GLY A 507 11.55 -22.69 21.12
N PHE A 508 10.42 -21.99 20.97
CA PHE A 508 10.04 -21.35 19.71
C PHE A 508 10.72 -19.98 19.53
N LEU A 509 10.91 -19.18 20.57
CA LEU A 509 11.67 -17.94 20.49
C LEU A 509 13.13 -18.20 20.86
N HIS A 510 13.99 -18.31 19.85
CA HIS A 510 15.38 -18.74 20.00
C HIS A 510 16.32 -17.65 20.49
N LYS A 511 16.03 -16.39 20.09
CA LYS A 511 16.81 -15.23 20.49
C LYS A 511 15.90 -14.01 20.68
N TYR A 512 16.26 -13.17 21.64
CA TYR A 512 15.55 -11.92 21.89
C TYR A 512 16.51 -10.88 22.44
N ASP A 513 16.33 -9.64 21.98
CA ASP A 513 17.05 -8.47 22.46
C ASP A 513 16.04 -7.35 22.71
N PHE A 514 16.14 -6.72 23.88
CA PHE A 514 15.22 -5.66 24.26
C PHE A 514 15.94 -4.32 24.38
N ALA A 515 15.30 -3.26 23.88
CA ALA A 515 15.77 -1.90 23.95
C ALA A 515 14.80 -1.04 24.78
N TRP A 516 15.18 -0.81 26.05
CA TRP A 516 14.43 0.04 26.97
C TRP A 516 14.99 1.44 26.93
N SER A 517 14.30 2.37 26.24
CA SER A 517 14.89 3.67 25.89
C SER A 517 14.97 4.65 27.07
N ARG A 518 14.28 4.37 28.20
CA ARG A 518 14.22 5.27 29.36
C ARG A 518 14.59 4.61 30.71
N ASP A 519 15.06 3.36 30.70
CA ASP A 519 15.44 2.66 31.94
C ASP A 519 16.89 2.93 32.36
N GLN A 520 17.64 3.62 31.54
CA GLN A 520 19.02 4.03 31.81
C GLN A 520 19.27 5.44 31.26
N GLU A 521 20.39 6.06 31.67
CA GLU A 521 20.76 7.43 31.28
C GLU A 521 20.93 7.57 29.76
N LYS A 522 21.67 6.66 29.12
CA LYS A 522 21.81 6.62 27.66
C LYS A 522 20.64 5.89 27.04
N LYS A 523 19.89 6.59 26.18
CA LYS A 523 18.80 5.95 25.43
C LYS A 523 19.31 4.83 24.55
N ILE A 524 18.65 3.67 24.60
CA ILE A 524 18.93 2.50 23.77
C ILE A 524 17.69 2.20 22.93
N TYR A 525 17.86 2.04 21.64
CA TYR A 525 16.81 1.75 20.68
C TYR A 525 17.08 0.43 19.93
N VAL A 526 16.12 -0.04 19.14
CA VAL A 526 16.24 -1.31 18.41
C VAL A 526 17.42 -1.32 17.42
N GLN A 527 17.72 -0.20 16.78
CA GLN A 527 18.88 -0.08 15.90
C GLN A 527 20.22 -0.24 16.63
N ASP A 528 20.30 0.11 17.92
CA ASP A 528 21.50 -0.11 18.72
C ASP A 528 21.68 -1.62 18.99
N LYS A 529 20.58 -2.36 19.21
CA LYS A 529 20.61 -3.83 19.36
C LYS A 529 21.00 -4.53 18.06
N ILE A 530 20.63 -3.99 16.90
CA ILE A 530 21.11 -4.47 15.60
C ILE A 530 22.62 -4.33 15.49
N ARG A 531 23.19 -3.16 15.85
CA ARG A 531 24.64 -2.91 15.84
C ARG A 531 25.39 -3.80 16.83
N GLU A 532 24.86 -3.96 18.05
CA GLU A 532 25.44 -4.83 19.07
C GLU A 532 25.50 -6.30 18.62
N ASN A 533 24.55 -6.75 17.83
CA ASN A 533 24.45 -8.12 17.35
C ASN A 533 24.91 -8.29 15.88
N SER A 534 25.71 -7.37 15.36
CA SER A 534 26.04 -7.30 13.92
C SER A 534 26.47 -8.63 13.30
N THR A 535 27.41 -9.35 13.94
CA THR A 535 27.92 -10.65 13.46
C THR A 535 26.82 -11.72 13.39
N ALA A 536 25.96 -11.78 14.41
CA ALA A 536 24.88 -12.78 14.46
C ALA A 536 23.80 -12.47 13.41
N ILE A 537 23.43 -11.19 13.21
CA ILE A 537 22.47 -10.77 12.19
C ILE A 537 23.00 -11.11 10.80
N TRP A 538 24.27 -10.79 10.52
CA TRP A 538 24.89 -11.15 9.24
C TRP A 538 24.86 -12.65 8.99
N GLN A 539 25.22 -13.46 10.00
CA GLN A 539 25.16 -14.93 9.88
C GLN A 539 23.73 -15.41 9.58
N TRP A 540 22.72 -14.90 10.28
CA TRP A 540 21.34 -15.29 10.03
C TRP A 540 20.87 -14.90 8.61
N LEU A 541 21.28 -13.74 8.11
CA LEU A 541 20.98 -13.33 6.73
C LEU A 541 21.62 -14.28 5.71
N GLN A 542 22.88 -14.72 5.96
CA GLN A 542 23.55 -15.72 5.12
C GLN A 542 22.86 -17.10 5.20
N ASP A 543 22.29 -17.47 6.35
CA ASP A 543 21.50 -18.68 6.54
C ASP A 543 20.10 -18.58 5.89
N GLY A 544 19.80 -17.48 5.21
CA GLY A 544 18.55 -17.25 4.49
C GLY A 544 17.43 -16.65 5.34
N ALA A 545 17.75 -15.97 6.44
CA ALA A 545 16.74 -15.33 7.28
C ALA A 545 15.92 -14.27 6.54
N TYR A 546 14.64 -14.18 6.92
CA TYR A 546 13.76 -13.08 6.59
C TYR A 546 13.83 -12.03 7.69
N PHE A 547 13.89 -10.77 7.32
CA PHE A 547 14.02 -9.64 8.23
C PHE A 547 12.79 -8.74 8.13
N TYR A 548 12.07 -8.60 9.24
CA TYR A 548 10.81 -7.86 9.33
C TYR A 548 10.98 -6.62 10.19
N VAL A 549 10.42 -5.50 9.73
CA VAL A 549 10.40 -4.24 10.48
C VAL A 549 8.95 -3.75 10.60
N CYS A 550 8.49 -3.49 11.83
CA CYS A 550 7.15 -2.93 12.04
C CYS A 550 7.15 -1.83 13.11
N GLY A 551 6.44 -0.73 12.83
CA GLY A 551 6.25 0.42 13.71
C GLY A 551 6.50 1.77 13.04
N ASP A 552 7.11 2.73 13.76
CA ASP A 552 7.30 4.11 13.32
C ASP A 552 8.08 4.25 12.00
N ALA A 553 7.42 4.77 10.98
CA ALA A 553 7.97 4.96 9.64
C ALA A 553 8.95 6.14 9.59
N ALA A 554 8.68 7.21 10.35
CA ALA A 554 9.39 8.47 10.21
C ALA A 554 10.84 8.38 10.69
N LYS A 555 11.09 7.63 11.77
CA LYS A 555 12.39 7.55 12.41
C LYS A 555 12.89 6.11 12.60
N MET A 556 12.13 5.27 13.29
CA MET A 556 12.59 3.93 13.67
C MET A 556 12.96 3.08 12.45
N ALA A 557 12.11 3.04 11.43
CA ALA A 557 12.36 2.24 10.23
C ALA A 557 13.62 2.69 9.46
N LYS A 558 13.86 4.01 9.36
CA LYS A 558 15.05 4.58 8.73
C LYS A 558 16.32 4.25 9.52
N ASP A 559 16.27 4.36 10.84
CA ASP A 559 17.40 4.06 11.72
C ASP A 559 17.73 2.54 11.70
N VAL A 560 16.72 1.68 11.61
CA VAL A 560 16.87 0.22 11.45
C VAL A 560 17.52 -0.12 10.11
N GLU A 561 17.03 0.48 9.01
CA GLU A 561 17.62 0.28 7.68
C GLU A 561 19.08 0.71 7.65
N GLN A 562 19.40 1.88 8.20
CA GLN A 562 20.76 2.36 8.30
C GLN A 562 21.65 1.42 9.12
N ALA A 563 21.18 0.93 10.27
CA ALA A 563 21.93 -0.03 11.08
C ALA A 563 22.16 -1.36 10.35
N LEU A 564 21.19 -1.81 9.55
CA LEU A 564 21.31 -3.03 8.75
C LEU A 564 22.35 -2.86 7.62
N LEU A 565 22.38 -1.71 6.95
CA LEU A 565 23.41 -1.39 5.95
C LEU A 565 24.81 -1.35 6.59
N GLU A 566 24.94 -0.82 7.80
CA GLU A 566 26.21 -0.82 8.55
C GLU A 566 26.65 -2.26 8.89
N VAL A 567 25.72 -3.15 9.27
CA VAL A 567 25.99 -4.59 9.48
C VAL A 567 26.51 -5.23 8.20
N MET A 568 25.85 -5.01 7.07
CA MET A 568 26.25 -5.56 5.76
C MET A 568 27.64 -5.04 5.34
N ALA A 569 27.88 -3.76 5.49
CA ALA A 569 29.17 -3.16 5.17
C ALA A 569 30.30 -3.74 6.04
N LYS A 570 30.08 -3.84 7.36
CA LYS A 570 31.08 -4.28 8.31
C LYS A 570 31.35 -5.78 8.23
N GLU A 571 30.32 -6.59 8.36
CA GLU A 571 30.46 -8.05 8.51
C GLU A 571 30.56 -8.74 7.14
N GLY A 572 29.91 -8.19 6.08
CA GLY A 572 30.01 -8.64 4.70
C GLY A 572 31.23 -8.11 3.96
N ASN A 573 31.98 -7.17 4.56
CA ASN A 573 33.06 -6.45 3.92
C ASN A 573 32.64 -5.80 2.59
N LEU A 574 31.45 -5.25 2.55
CA LEU A 574 30.85 -4.60 1.40
C LEU A 574 31.11 -3.08 1.45
N ASN A 575 31.34 -2.47 0.31
CA ASN A 575 31.28 -1.02 0.24
C ASN A 575 29.83 -0.51 0.33
N PRO A 576 29.57 0.79 0.55
CA PRO A 576 28.20 1.29 0.72
C PRO A 576 27.25 0.99 -0.45
N ASP A 577 27.73 1.08 -1.71
CA ASP A 577 26.93 0.80 -2.89
C ASP A 577 26.60 -0.72 -2.98
N GLU A 578 27.53 -1.60 -2.58
CA GLU A 578 27.32 -3.06 -2.51
C GLU A 578 26.38 -3.47 -1.38
N ALA A 579 26.46 -2.80 -0.22
CA ALA A 579 25.54 -3.04 0.89
C ALA A 579 24.10 -2.66 0.53
N GLU A 580 23.93 -1.55 -0.18
CA GLU A 580 22.63 -1.13 -0.71
C GLU A 580 22.09 -2.12 -1.76
N ASP A 581 22.94 -2.59 -2.70
CA ASP A 581 22.58 -3.61 -3.68
C ASP A 581 22.12 -4.89 -2.98
N TYR A 582 22.84 -5.36 -1.95
CA TYR A 582 22.49 -6.56 -1.20
C TYR A 582 21.14 -6.41 -0.45
N LEU A 583 20.89 -5.24 0.15
CA LEU A 583 19.60 -4.95 0.78
C LEU A 583 18.45 -4.94 -0.24
N ASN A 584 18.70 -4.41 -1.45
CA ASN A 584 17.72 -4.43 -2.53
C ASN A 584 17.46 -5.85 -3.05
N GLU A 585 18.47 -6.72 -3.10
CA GLU A 585 18.29 -8.16 -3.38
C GLU A 585 17.40 -8.82 -2.33
N LEU A 586 17.60 -8.52 -1.03
CA LEU A 586 16.72 -9.02 0.02
C LEU A 586 15.25 -8.54 -0.13
N ARG A 587 15.03 -7.31 -0.64
CA ARG A 587 13.68 -6.81 -0.96
C ARG A 587 13.08 -7.57 -2.15
N GLU A 588 13.82 -7.75 -3.24
CA GLU A 588 13.37 -8.50 -4.42
C GLU A 588 13.05 -9.97 -4.08
N GLU A 589 13.82 -10.58 -3.17
CA GLU A 589 13.59 -11.92 -2.63
C GLU A 589 12.48 -11.98 -1.58
N LYS A 590 11.86 -10.85 -1.23
CA LYS A 590 10.88 -10.71 -0.14
C LYS A 590 11.43 -11.17 1.22
N ARG A 591 12.73 -11.04 1.43
CA ARG A 591 13.41 -11.36 2.69
C ARG A 591 13.63 -10.14 3.59
N TYR A 592 13.49 -8.92 3.08
CA TYR A 592 13.42 -7.70 3.86
C TYR A 592 12.05 -7.07 3.63
N GLN A 593 11.21 -7.06 4.68
CA GLN A 593 9.81 -6.63 4.59
C GLN A 593 9.51 -5.61 5.69
N ARG A 594 8.72 -4.59 5.37
CA ARG A 594 8.34 -3.53 6.31
C ARG A 594 6.84 -3.33 6.32
N ASP A 595 6.28 -3.19 7.53
CA ASP A 595 4.91 -2.75 7.79
C ASP A 595 4.99 -1.55 8.75
N VAL A 596 5.13 -0.34 8.18
CA VAL A 596 5.46 0.88 8.93
C VAL A 596 4.43 1.97 8.68
N TYR A 597 4.10 2.73 9.71
CA TYR A 597 3.00 3.71 9.75
C TYR A 597 3.34 4.95 10.57
#